data_5ab0394cc32c71950283740be8c48ba8
#
_entry.id   5ab0394cc32c71950283740be8c48ba8
#
_cell.length_a   1.000
_cell.length_b   1.000
_cell.length_c   1.000
_cell.angle_alpha   90.00
_cell.angle_beta   90.00
_cell.angle_gamma   90.00
#
_symmetry.space_group_name_H-M   'P 1'
#
loop_
_entity.id
_entity.type
_entity.pdbx_description
1 polymer ?
#
loop_
_entity_poly.entity_id
_entity_poly.type
_entity_poly.pdbx_seq_one_letter_code
_entity_poly.pdbx_strand_id
1 'polypeptide(L)'
;MTAETRSTRDTPALASRHSTTLSAMTSDTFAATASAAYRSALEVIESVEPRIAGATRCELADQRASLKLIASENYASPAVLLTMSSFLSDKYAEGTIGHRFYAGCQNVDTVESVAAEHARELFDAPYAYVQPHSGIDANLVAFWAILATRIEAPALAEAGAKGVNDLSEDDWEQLRATFAQQRMLGMSLDAGGHLTHGFRPNISGKMFHQRSYGTDPETGLLDYDRVAAAAREFRPLILIAGYSAYPRRVDFATMREIADEVGATLMVDMAHFAGLVAGKVFTGDEDPVPHAHVVTTTTHKSLRGPRGGLVLATEEYADAVDKGCPMVLGGPLSHVMAAKAVALAEARRPEFQTYAAAVASNAQSLAEGFVKRDARLVTGGTDNHLVLLDVSGFGLTGRQAESALLDAGVVTNRNSIPRDPHGAWYTSGIRLGTPALTTRGFGHDEFDTVAELIVDVLSNTSADTANSGSPSKVKATTADGVRDRVRSAGAELLDAHPLYPGLELS
;
A
#
# COMPACT_ATOMS: atom_id res chain seq x y z
N MET A 1 34.29 -32.47 -7.47
CA MET A 1 35.61 -31.89 -7.64
C MET A 1 35.35 -30.64 -8.47
N THR A 2 35.51 -29.46 -8.06
CA THR A 2 36.24 -28.69 -7.10
C THR A 2 35.33 -27.49 -6.70
N ALA A 3 35.26 -27.18 -5.43
CA ALA A 3 34.61 -25.96 -4.93
C ALA A 3 35.46 -24.75 -5.36
N GLU A 4 34.94 -23.90 -6.22
CA GLU A 4 35.49 -22.57 -6.45
C GLU A 4 34.94 -21.62 -5.39
N THR A 5 35.88 -21.20 -4.54
CA THR A 5 35.69 -20.14 -3.56
C THR A 5 35.24 -18.86 -4.25
N ARG A 6 34.10 -18.31 -3.84
CA ARG A 6 33.63 -16.98 -4.24
C ARG A 6 34.66 -15.93 -3.85
N SER A 7 35.38 -15.43 -4.84
CA SER A 7 36.23 -14.25 -4.73
C SER A 7 35.35 -13.03 -4.51
N THR A 8 35.52 -12.36 -3.39
CA THR A 8 35.08 -10.98 -3.15
C THR A 8 35.77 -10.09 -4.19
N ARG A 9 35.13 -9.80 -5.30
CA ARG A 9 35.58 -8.79 -6.26
C ARG A 9 35.19 -7.41 -5.75
N ASP A 10 36.20 -6.61 -5.51
CA ASP A 10 36.14 -5.21 -5.19
C ASP A 10 35.14 -4.47 -6.10
N THR A 11 34.08 -3.95 -5.51
CA THR A 11 33.25 -2.94 -6.14
C THR A 11 34.11 -1.69 -6.35
N PRO A 12 34.21 -1.12 -7.56
CA PRO A 12 34.99 0.10 -7.73
C PRO A 12 34.37 1.20 -6.87
N ALA A 13 35.14 1.77 -5.99
CA ALA A 13 34.80 2.90 -5.13
C ALA A 13 34.49 4.14 -5.97
N LEU A 14 33.24 4.29 -6.38
CA LEU A 14 32.63 5.53 -6.91
C LEU A 14 32.37 6.57 -5.81
N ALA A 15 32.68 6.22 -4.57
CA ALA A 15 32.36 7.02 -3.36
C ALA A 15 33.36 8.19 -3.09
N SER A 16 34.37 8.47 -3.91
CA SER A 16 35.43 9.41 -3.48
C SER A 16 35.59 10.71 -4.26
N ARG A 17 34.65 11.12 -5.12
CA ARG A 17 34.85 12.38 -5.88
C ARG A 17 33.80 13.49 -5.67
N HIS A 18 32.77 13.35 -4.83
CA HIS A 18 31.85 14.44 -4.52
C HIS A 18 31.44 14.47 -3.04
N SER A 19 32.39 14.49 -2.14
CA SER A 19 32.17 15.01 -0.78
C SER A 19 32.27 16.54 -0.81
N THR A 20 31.45 17.18 -1.61
CA THR A 20 31.04 18.54 -1.30
C THR A 20 29.98 18.40 -0.23
N THR A 21 30.25 18.93 0.96
CA THR A 21 29.28 19.22 2.01
C THR A 21 28.08 19.94 1.34
N LEU A 22 27.05 19.16 0.98
CA LEU A 22 25.78 19.71 0.57
C LEU A 22 25.24 20.43 1.82
N SER A 23 25.42 21.74 1.88
CA SER A 23 24.68 22.60 2.80
C SER A 23 23.20 22.27 2.62
N ALA A 24 22.54 21.81 3.68
CA ALA A 24 21.11 21.50 3.62
C ALA A 24 20.41 22.77 3.11
N MET A 25 19.67 22.65 1.99
CA MET A 25 18.86 23.75 1.47
C MET A 25 17.87 24.19 2.55
N THR A 26 17.72 25.48 2.75
CA THR A 26 16.64 25.99 3.62
C THR A 26 15.28 25.65 3.01
N SER A 27 14.24 25.56 3.83
CA SER A 27 12.87 25.24 3.38
C SER A 27 12.44 26.13 2.22
N ASP A 28 12.69 27.44 2.30
CA ASP A 28 12.30 28.42 1.29
C ASP A 28 13.08 28.23 -0.03
N THR A 29 14.38 27.97 0.04
CA THR A 29 15.20 27.67 -1.13
C THR A 29 14.75 26.38 -1.81
N PHE A 30 14.40 25.36 -1.05
CA PHE A 30 13.87 24.10 -1.57
C PHE A 30 12.56 24.29 -2.30
N ALA A 31 11.59 25.01 -1.68
CA ALA A 31 10.29 25.29 -2.28
C ALA A 31 10.41 26.12 -3.58
N ALA A 32 11.26 27.16 -3.58
CA ALA A 32 11.51 27.99 -4.77
C ALA A 32 12.13 27.19 -5.91
N THR A 33 13.11 26.32 -5.61
CA THR A 33 13.77 25.45 -6.60
C THR A 33 12.79 24.42 -7.18
N ALA A 34 11.97 23.77 -6.33
CA ALA A 34 10.94 22.85 -6.79
C ALA A 34 9.89 23.55 -7.67
N SER A 35 9.45 24.76 -7.27
CA SER A 35 8.50 25.57 -8.06
C SER A 35 9.05 25.87 -9.47
N ALA A 36 10.31 26.31 -9.57
CA ALA A 36 10.97 26.58 -10.85
C ALA A 36 11.02 25.31 -11.72
N ALA A 37 11.41 24.17 -11.15
CA ALA A 37 11.47 22.90 -11.87
C ALA A 37 10.10 22.48 -12.41
N TYR A 38 9.04 22.54 -11.60
CA TYR A 38 7.70 22.19 -12.04
C TYR A 38 7.13 23.15 -13.08
N ARG A 39 7.34 24.46 -12.93
CA ARG A 39 6.90 25.43 -13.95
C ARG A 39 7.55 25.14 -15.29
N SER A 40 8.87 25.01 -15.33
CA SER A 40 9.59 24.70 -16.58
C SER A 40 9.14 23.37 -17.19
N ALA A 41 8.94 22.33 -16.38
CA ALA A 41 8.43 21.05 -16.87
C ALA A 41 7.02 21.20 -17.46
N LEU A 42 6.11 21.91 -16.80
CA LEU A 42 4.74 22.14 -17.28
C LEU A 42 4.70 22.99 -18.55
N GLU A 43 5.58 24.00 -18.71
CA GLU A 43 5.74 24.75 -19.94
C GLU A 43 6.14 23.87 -21.14
N VAL A 44 7.10 22.96 -20.93
CA VAL A 44 7.50 21.99 -21.95
C VAL A 44 6.33 21.06 -22.32
N ILE A 45 5.63 20.51 -21.31
CA ILE A 45 4.46 19.63 -21.54
C ILE A 45 3.36 20.41 -22.28
N GLU A 46 3.07 21.64 -21.88
CA GLU A 46 2.04 22.49 -22.47
C GLU A 46 2.30 22.80 -23.95
N SER A 47 3.57 22.93 -24.33
CA SER A 47 3.96 23.14 -25.73
C SER A 47 3.64 21.94 -26.63
N VAL A 48 3.46 20.73 -26.06
CA VAL A 48 3.19 19.49 -26.78
C VAL A 48 1.72 19.06 -26.63
N GLU A 49 1.21 19.03 -25.38
CA GLU A 49 -0.17 18.64 -25.08
C GLU A 49 -0.72 19.46 -23.89
N PRO A 50 -1.34 20.62 -24.18
CA PRO A 50 -1.79 21.57 -23.17
C PRO A 50 -2.85 20.99 -22.22
N ARG A 51 -3.64 20.00 -22.64
CA ARG A 51 -4.64 19.35 -21.79
C ARG A 51 -4.00 18.58 -20.63
N ILE A 52 -2.83 18.00 -20.84
CA ILE A 52 -2.11 17.27 -19.78
C ILE A 52 -1.52 18.27 -18.77
N ALA A 53 -0.89 19.35 -19.24
CA ALA A 53 -0.41 20.39 -18.35
C ALA A 53 -1.55 21.02 -17.53
N GLY A 54 -2.70 21.29 -18.17
CA GLY A 54 -3.91 21.78 -17.51
C GLY A 54 -4.44 20.82 -16.47
N ALA A 55 -4.58 19.53 -16.80
CA ALA A 55 -5.05 18.50 -15.87
C ALA A 55 -4.11 18.36 -14.64
N THR A 56 -2.80 18.46 -14.84
CA THR A 56 -1.81 18.38 -13.75
C THR A 56 -1.95 19.57 -12.79
N ARG A 57 -2.16 20.78 -13.32
CA ARG A 57 -2.42 21.98 -12.48
C ARG A 57 -3.75 21.85 -11.71
N CYS A 58 -4.81 21.38 -12.38
CA CYS A 58 -6.11 21.16 -11.75
C CYS A 58 -6.02 20.11 -10.64
N GLU A 59 -5.33 18.99 -10.88
CA GLU A 59 -5.15 17.94 -9.85
C GLU A 59 -4.49 18.49 -8.60
N LEU A 60 -3.43 19.29 -8.71
CA LEU A 60 -2.80 19.90 -7.53
C LEU A 60 -3.76 20.87 -6.82
N ALA A 61 -4.55 21.65 -7.57
CA ALA A 61 -5.55 22.54 -6.98
C ALA A 61 -6.62 21.75 -6.22
N ASP A 62 -7.14 20.67 -6.79
CA ASP A 62 -8.12 19.79 -6.15
C ASP A 62 -7.56 19.11 -4.90
N GLN A 63 -6.30 18.66 -4.94
CA GLN A 63 -5.62 18.07 -3.77
C GLN A 63 -5.43 19.10 -2.64
N ARG A 64 -5.21 20.37 -2.99
CA ARG A 64 -5.10 21.46 -2.00
C ARG A 64 -6.45 21.83 -1.37
N ALA A 65 -7.54 21.74 -2.15
CA ALA A 65 -8.88 22.19 -1.77
C ALA A 65 -9.74 21.11 -1.10
N SER A 66 -9.23 19.88 -0.92
CA SER A 66 -10.05 18.76 -0.41
C SER A 66 -9.47 18.18 0.88
N LEU A 67 -10.36 17.84 1.83
CA LEU A 67 -10.04 17.00 2.99
C LEU A 67 -9.88 15.55 2.53
N LYS A 68 -8.66 15.15 2.19
CA LYS A 68 -8.35 13.83 1.63
C LYS A 68 -8.19 12.79 2.72
N LEU A 69 -9.15 11.88 2.82
CA LEU A 69 -9.21 10.80 3.82
C LEU A 69 -9.21 9.40 3.19
N ILE A 70 -8.81 9.26 1.94
CA ILE A 70 -8.58 7.95 1.32
C ILE A 70 -7.40 7.26 2.03
N ALA A 71 -7.65 6.15 2.74
CA ALA A 71 -6.63 5.47 3.56
C ALA A 71 -5.40 4.97 2.77
N SER A 72 -5.53 4.83 1.45
CA SER A 72 -4.46 4.39 0.54
C SER A 72 -3.78 5.53 -0.23
N GLU A 73 -4.10 6.80 0.07
CA GLU A 73 -3.48 7.96 -0.55
C GLU A 73 -2.60 8.74 0.43
N ASN A 74 -1.59 9.39 -0.13
CA ASN A 74 -0.68 10.25 0.61
C ASN A 74 0.02 11.22 -0.35
N TYR A 75 0.78 12.14 0.18
CA TYR A 75 1.53 13.14 -0.58
C TYR A 75 3.03 12.86 -0.49
N ALA A 76 3.62 12.41 -1.59
CA ALA A 76 5.07 12.23 -1.70
C ALA A 76 5.78 13.59 -1.71
N SER A 77 7.04 13.63 -1.28
CA SER A 77 7.83 14.86 -1.32
C SER A 77 8.10 15.32 -2.76
N PRO A 78 8.32 16.63 -2.98
CA PRO A 78 8.77 17.11 -4.28
C PRO A 78 10.03 16.42 -4.81
N ALA A 79 10.96 16.00 -3.93
CA ALA A 79 12.16 15.28 -4.33
C ALA A 79 11.81 13.90 -4.94
N VAL A 80 10.90 13.17 -4.31
CA VAL A 80 10.39 11.87 -4.83
C VAL A 80 9.72 12.07 -6.20
N LEU A 81 8.83 13.06 -6.31
CA LEU A 81 8.07 13.32 -7.54
C LEU A 81 8.99 13.76 -8.70
N LEU A 82 9.93 14.66 -8.44
CA LEU A 82 10.89 15.15 -9.46
C LEU A 82 11.83 14.03 -9.93
N THR A 83 12.20 13.10 -9.06
CA THR A 83 13.04 11.95 -9.43
C THR A 83 12.38 11.08 -10.50
N MET A 84 11.04 10.97 -10.52
CA MET A 84 10.30 10.20 -11.52
C MET A 84 10.36 10.76 -12.93
N SER A 85 10.71 12.04 -13.12
CA SER A 85 10.86 12.69 -14.43
C SER A 85 12.30 12.60 -14.99
N SER A 86 13.08 11.60 -14.58
CA SER A 86 14.47 11.44 -14.99
C SER A 86 14.64 10.63 -16.28
N PHE A 87 15.82 10.80 -16.94
CA PHE A 87 16.23 10.03 -18.14
C PHE A 87 16.37 8.53 -17.90
N LEU A 88 16.28 8.06 -16.65
CA LEU A 88 16.19 6.64 -16.32
C LEU A 88 14.96 5.96 -16.92
N SER A 89 13.94 6.73 -17.32
CA SER A 89 12.78 6.25 -18.06
C SER A 89 13.13 5.62 -19.41
N ASP A 90 14.24 6.02 -20.03
CA ASP A 90 14.67 5.56 -21.34
C ASP A 90 15.44 4.24 -21.30
N LYS A 91 15.72 3.71 -20.10
CA LYS A 91 16.54 2.51 -19.90
C LYS A 91 15.69 1.23 -19.88
N TYR A 92 16.15 0.23 -20.63
CA TYR A 92 15.70 -1.16 -20.51
C TYR A 92 16.69 -1.93 -19.62
N ALA A 93 16.24 -2.55 -18.53
CA ALA A 93 17.13 -3.10 -17.51
C ALA A 93 16.60 -4.41 -16.88
N GLU A 94 16.06 -5.32 -17.71
CA GLU A 94 15.66 -6.65 -17.23
C GLU A 94 16.84 -7.42 -16.63
N GLY A 95 16.53 -8.26 -15.65
CA GLY A 95 17.52 -8.98 -14.85
C GLY A 95 17.73 -8.31 -13.48
N THR A 96 18.81 -8.68 -12.81
CA THR A 96 19.15 -8.22 -11.46
C THR A 96 20.46 -7.44 -11.46
N ILE A 97 20.81 -6.84 -10.34
CA ILE A 97 22.05 -6.09 -10.14
C ILE A 97 23.27 -6.92 -10.58
N GLY A 98 24.07 -6.39 -11.52
CA GLY A 98 25.23 -7.06 -12.08
C GLY A 98 24.93 -8.22 -13.05
N HIS A 99 23.68 -8.60 -13.25
CA HIS A 99 23.22 -9.69 -14.11
C HIS A 99 22.07 -9.24 -15.01
N ARG A 100 22.29 -8.15 -15.78
CA ARG A 100 21.31 -7.62 -16.74
C ARG A 100 21.37 -8.32 -18.07
N PHE A 101 20.21 -8.46 -18.72
CA PHE A 101 20.14 -8.95 -20.08
C PHE A 101 20.62 -7.92 -21.12
N TYR A 102 20.71 -6.64 -20.72
CA TYR A 102 21.10 -5.53 -21.58
C TYR A 102 22.38 -4.86 -21.08
N ALA A 103 23.25 -4.46 -22.01
CA ALA A 103 24.47 -3.71 -21.69
C ALA A 103 24.17 -2.25 -21.26
N GLY A 104 25.10 -1.61 -20.56
CA GLY A 104 25.02 -0.21 -20.20
C GLY A 104 24.05 0.09 -19.05
N CYS A 105 23.85 -0.83 -18.11
CA CYS A 105 22.93 -0.71 -16.98
C CYS A 105 23.59 -0.31 -15.66
N GLN A 106 24.85 0.11 -15.66
CA GLN A 106 25.62 0.39 -14.43
C GLN A 106 24.95 1.45 -13.53
N ASN A 107 24.34 2.49 -14.12
CA ASN A 107 23.63 3.51 -13.36
C ASN A 107 22.30 2.97 -12.79
N VAL A 108 21.64 2.05 -13.49
CA VAL A 108 20.44 1.35 -12.98
C VAL A 108 20.81 0.41 -11.85
N ASP A 109 21.95 -0.29 -11.96
CA ASP A 109 22.46 -1.13 -10.88
C ASP A 109 22.75 -0.30 -9.62
N THR A 110 23.33 0.89 -9.78
CA THR A 110 23.51 1.82 -8.65
C THR A 110 22.18 2.23 -8.02
N VAL A 111 21.20 2.61 -8.83
CA VAL A 111 19.86 3.02 -8.36
C VAL A 111 19.18 1.88 -7.61
N GLU A 112 19.17 0.69 -8.18
CA GLU A 112 18.53 -0.48 -7.58
C GLU A 112 19.25 -0.92 -6.30
N SER A 113 20.58 -0.91 -6.27
CA SER A 113 21.37 -1.22 -5.08
C SER A 113 21.07 -0.27 -3.93
N VAL A 114 21.03 1.03 -4.19
CA VAL A 114 20.70 2.05 -3.17
C VAL A 114 19.28 1.87 -2.65
N ALA A 115 18.31 1.60 -3.52
CA ALA A 115 16.92 1.38 -3.11
C ALA A 115 16.78 0.10 -2.26
N ALA A 116 17.44 -0.99 -2.66
CA ALA A 116 17.42 -2.25 -1.92
C ALA A 116 18.14 -2.14 -0.56
N GLU A 117 19.28 -1.44 -0.50
CA GLU A 117 20.00 -1.15 0.74
C GLU A 117 19.11 -0.38 1.72
N HIS A 118 18.51 0.73 1.28
CA HIS A 118 17.62 1.51 2.12
C HIS A 118 16.39 0.71 2.60
N ALA A 119 15.82 -0.14 1.74
CA ALA A 119 14.71 -1.01 2.12
C ALA A 119 15.10 -2.03 3.19
N ARG A 120 16.25 -2.69 3.01
CA ARG A 120 16.76 -3.66 3.98
C ARG A 120 17.04 -3.02 5.34
N GLU A 121 17.70 -1.88 5.36
CA GLU A 121 18.04 -1.18 6.61
C GLU A 121 16.80 -0.59 7.29
N LEU A 122 15.82 -0.07 6.52
CA LEU A 122 14.59 0.50 7.07
C LEU A 122 13.73 -0.54 7.79
N PHE A 123 13.63 -1.72 7.20
CA PHE A 123 12.77 -2.81 7.68
C PHE A 123 13.51 -3.91 8.45
N ASP A 124 14.83 -3.79 8.60
CA ASP A 124 15.68 -4.84 9.18
C ASP A 124 15.48 -6.20 8.49
N ALA A 125 15.39 -6.18 7.15
CA ALA A 125 15.10 -7.35 6.35
C ALA A 125 16.39 -7.96 5.76
N PRO A 126 16.53 -9.30 5.72
CA PRO A 126 17.71 -9.94 5.12
C PRO A 126 17.80 -9.70 3.62
N TYR A 127 16.65 -9.62 2.94
CA TYR A 127 16.57 -9.41 1.50
C TYR A 127 15.45 -8.42 1.11
N ALA A 128 15.70 -7.59 0.06
CA ALA A 128 14.72 -6.65 -0.47
C ALA A 128 14.80 -6.59 -2.01
N TYR A 129 13.64 -6.68 -2.67
CA TYR A 129 13.45 -6.60 -4.10
C TYR A 129 12.56 -5.40 -4.46
N VAL A 130 13.10 -4.45 -5.20
CA VAL A 130 12.50 -3.12 -5.40
C VAL A 130 11.89 -2.91 -6.78
N GLN A 131 11.93 -3.90 -7.64
CA GLN A 131 11.47 -3.78 -9.04
C GLN A 131 9.94 -3.75 -9.24
N PRO A 132 9.07 -4.36 -8.39
CA PRO A 132 7.63 -4.41 -8.65
C PRO A 132 7.03 -3.04 -8.95
N HIS A 133 6.22 -2.95 -10.03
CA HIS A 133 5.61 -1.70 -10.49
C HIS A 133 4.42 -1.27 -9.63
N SER A 134 3.80 -2.23 -8.93
CA SER A 134 2.66 -2.02 -8.04
C SER A 134 2.63 -3.05 -6.91
N GLY A 135 1.69 -2.89 -5.96
CA GLY A 135 1.48 -3.88 -4.90
C GLY A 135 1.01 -5.24 -5.43
N ILE A 136 0.18 -5.26 -6.48
CA ILE A 136 -0.24 -6.52 -7.08
C ILE A 136 0.93 -7.25 -7.75
N ASP A 137 1.84 -6.53 -8.37
CA ASP A 137 3.05 -7.13 -8.95
C ASP A 137 3.96 -7.70 -7.86
N ALA A 138 4.10 -7.00 -6.73
CA ALA A 138 4.82 -7.52 -5.56
C ALA A 138 4.19 -8.84 -5.06
N ASN A 139 2.85 -8.90 -4.98
CA ASN A 139 2.14 -10.11 -4.60
C ASN A 139 2.32 -11.24 -5.63
N LEU A 140 2.31 -10.94 -6.94
CA LEU A 140 2.56 -11.92 -7.99
C LEU A 140 3.98 -12.48 -7.94
N VAL A 141 4.98 -11.63 -7.70
CA VAL A 141 6.37 -12.07 -7.49
C VAL A 141 6.47 -12.97 -6.25
N ALA A 142 5.80 -12.61 -5.14
CA ALA A 142 5.76 -13.43 -3.94
C ALA A 142 5.10 -14.81 -4.20
N PHE A 143 3.96 -14.84 -4.91
CA PHE A 143 3.29 -16.09 -5.28
C PHE A 143 4.19 -16.97 -6.16
N TRP A 144 4.83 -16.37 -7.17
CA TRP A 144 5.80 -17.02 -8.02
C TRP A 144 6.95 -17.61 -7.20
N ALA A 145 7.57 -16.82 -6.33
CA ALA A 145 8.70 -17.26 -5.50
C ALA A 145 8.31 -18.41 -4.56
N ILE A 146 7.12 -18.37 -3.97
CA ILE A 146 6.61 -19.44 -3.10
C ILE A 146 6.37 -20.72 -3.91
N LEU A 147 5.74 -20.63 -5.08
CA LEU A 147 5.54 -21.78 -5.96
C LEU A 147 6.87 -22.37 -6.45
N ALA A 148 7.82 -21.52 -6.85
CA ALA A 148 9.14 -21.95 -7.29
C ALA A 148 9.92 -22.67 -6.18
N THR A 149 9.92 -22.11 -4.97
CA THR A 149 10.67 -22.66 -3.84
C THR A 149 10.02 -23.94 -3.27
N ARG A 150 8.69 -23.94 -3.11
CA ARG A 150 7.96 -24.98 -2.36
C ARG A 150 7.43 -26.12 -3.23
N ILE A 151 7.28 -25.91 -4.54
CA ILE A 151 6.68 -26.86 -5.46
C ILE A 151 7.63 -27.21 -6.60
N GLU A 152 8.15 -26.22 -7.34
CA GLU A 152 8.99 -26.46 -8.51
C GLU A 152 10.35 -27.04 -8.12
N ALA A 153 11.07 -26.44 -7.18
CA ALA A 153 12.40 -26.88 -6.80
C ALA A 153 12.43 -28.34 -6.28
N PRO A 154 11.51 -28.79 -5.42
CA PRO A 154 11.41 -30.21 -5.04
C PRO A 154 11.12 -31.14 -6.21
N ALA A 155 10.22 -30.76 -7.13
CA ALA A 155 9.89 -31.57 -8.32
C ALA A 155 11.08 -31.71 -9.27
N LEU A 156 11.84 -30.62 -9.48
CA LEU A 156 13.08 -30.65 -10.27
C LEU A 156 14.13 -31.57 -9.64
N ALA A 157 14.28 -31.51 -8.31
CA ALA A 157 15.22 -32.37 -7.58
C ALA A 157 14.84 -33.86 -7.69
N GLU A 158 13.56 -34.19 -7.60
CA GLU A 158 13.04 -35.55 -7.77
C GLU A 158 13.29 -36.08 -9.19
N ALA A 159 13.06 -35.24 -10.20
CA ALA A 159 13.32 -35.56 -11.62
C ALA A 159 14.81 -35.56 -11.98
N GLY A 160 15.70 -35.08 -11.12
CA GLY A 160 17.12 -34.88 -11.42
C GLY A 160 17.38 -33.81 -12.47
N ALA A 161 16.41 -32.90 -12.69
CA ALA A 161 16.46 -31.83 -13.67
C ALA A 161 17.12 -30.56 -13.05
N LYS A 162 17.83 -29.78 -13.88
CA LYS A 162 18.43 -28.50 -13.45
C LYS A 162 17.48 -27.32 -13.59
N GLY A 163 16.46 -27.46 -14.40
CA GLY A 163 15.43 -26.46 -14.65
C GLY A 163 14.24 -27.07 -15.38
N VAL A 164 13.15 -26.31 -15.48
CA VAL A 164 11.89 -26.79 -16.09
C VAL A 164 12.04 -27.21 -17.57
N ASN A 165 13.04 -26.66 -18.29
CA ASN A 165 13.31 -27.04 -19.67
C ASN A 165 13.98 -28.42 -19.82
N ASP A 166 14.47 -28.99 -18.73
CA ASP A 166 15.08 -30.33 -18.73
C ASP A 166 14.05 -31.43 -18.38
N LEU A 167 12.83 -31.06 -17.99
CA LEU A 167 11.74 -31.99 -17.69
C LEU A 167 11.23 -32.67 -18.97
N SER A 168 10.76 -33.91 -18.83
CA SER A 168 9.94 -34.52 -19.88
C SER A 168 8.59 -33.81 -20.00
N GLU A 169 7.91 -33.96 -21.13
CA GLU A 169 6.57 -33.37 -21.34
C GLU A 169 5.58 -33.86 -20.27
N ASP A 170 5.63 -35.14 -19.91
CA ASP A 170 4.76 -35.71 -18.87
C ASP A 170 5.06 -35.12 -17.47
N ASP A 171 6.34 -34.98 -17.09
CA ASP A 171 6.73 -34.36 -15.84
C ASP A 171 6.32 -32.89 -15.77
N TRP A 172 6.47 -32.16 -16.91
CA TRP A 172 6.04 -30.77 -17.00
C TRP A 172 4.53 -30.64 -16.83
N GLU A 173 3.72 -31.44 -17.52
CA GLU A 173 2.26 -31.43 -17.37
C GLU A 173 1.83 -31.82 -15.95
N GLN A 174 2.53 -32.74 -15.28
CA GLN A 174 2.27 -33.08 -13.89
C GLN A 174 2.60 -31.92 -12.96
N LEU A 175 3.72 -31.23 -13.17
CA LEU A 175 4.09 -30.04 -12.40
C LEU A 175 3.06 -28.92 -12.56
N ARG A 176 2.59 -28.66 -13.80
CA ARG A 176 1.52 -27.69 -14.08
C ARG A 176 0.23 -28.03 -13.35
N ALA A 177 -0.16 -29.31 -13.35
CA ALA A 177 -1.33 -29.77 -12.62
C ALA A 177 -1.15 -29.58 -11.10
N THR A 178 0.07 -29.78 -10.59
CA THR A 178 0.40 -29.56 -9.19
C THR A 178 0.30 -28.06 -8.81
N PHE A 179 0.78 -27.14 -9.63
CA PHE A 179 0.60 -25.71 -9.42
C PHE A 179 -0.89 -25.33 -9.32
N ALA A 180 -1.72 -25.86 -10.22
CA ALA A 180 -3.16 -25.57 -10.25
C ALA A 180 -3.91 -26.07 -9.00
N GLN A 181 -3.35 -27.02 -8.24
CA GLN A 181 -3.95 -27.58 -7.03
C GLN A 181 -3.53 -26.84 -5.76
N GLN A 182 -2.62 -25.88 -5.83
CA GLN A 182 -2.14 -25.18 -4.66
C GLN A 182 -3.23 -24.32 -4.03
N ARG A 183 -3.17 -24.18 -2.70
CA ARG A 183 -4.21 -23.56 -1.88
C ARG A 183 -3.71 -22.31 -1.20
N MET A 184 -4.56 -21.30 -1.14
CA MET A 184 -4.31 -20.01 -0.48
C MET A 184 -5.43 -19.73 0.52
N LEU A 185 -5.06 -19.35 1.73
CA LEU A 185 -5.96 -18.91 2.79
C LEU A 185 -5.64 -17.44 3.12
N GLY A 186 -6.60 -16.53 2.94
CA GLY A 186 -6.43 -15.09 3.18
C GLY A 186 -7.64 -14.46 3.86
N MET A 187 -7.51 -13.23 4.32
CA MET A 187 -8.61 -12.48 4.92
C MET A 187 -9.68 -12.15 3.86
N SER A 188 -10.96 -12.33 4.19
CA SER A 188 -12.09 -12.01 3.31
C SER A 188 -12.22 -10.50 3.08
N LEU A 189 -12.82 -10.10 1.94
CA LEU A 189 -12.98 -8.69 1.58
C LEU A 189 -13.84 -7.92 2.59
N ASP A 190 -14.91 -8.53 3.09
CA ASP A 190 -15.81 -7.93 4.07
C ASP A 190 -15.18 -7.81 5.47
N ALA A 191 -14.19 -8.64 5.78
CA ALA A 191 -13.36 -8.51 6.98
C ALA A 191 -12.20 -7.50 6.84
N GLY A 192 -11.98 -6.97 5.65
CA GLY A 192 -10.94 -5.97 5.36
C GLY A 192 -9.76 -6.49 4.54
N GLY A 193 -9.80 -7.70 4.01
CA GLY A 193 -8.77 -8.25 3.12
C GLY A 193 -8.66 -7.50 1.79
N HIS A 194 -7.58 -7.76 1.05
CA HIS A 194 -7.36 -7.20 -0.28
C HIS A 194 -7.83 -8.16 -1.38
N LEU A 195 -8.11 -7.65 -2.59
CA LEU A 195 -8.51 -8.46 -3.75
C LEU A 195 -7.49 -9.57 -4.08
N THR A 196 -6.20 -9.32 -3.87
CA THR A 196 -5.14 -10.30 -4.14
C THR A 196 -5.00 -11.37 -3.05
N HIS A 197 -5.82 -11.33 -1.99
CA HIS A 197 -5.82 -12.35 -0.92
C HIS A 197 -6.76 -13.53 -1.23
N GLY A 198 -6.98 -13.84 -2.51
CA GLY A 198 -7.77 -14.98 -2.94
C GLY A 198 -9.19 -14.62 -3.41
N PHE A 199 -9.51 -13.37 -3.74
CA PHE A 199 -10.80 -13.03 -4.31
C PHE A 199 -10.99 -13.68 -5.69
N ARG A 200 -12.05 -14.47 -5.88
CA ARG A 200 -12.26 -15.32 -7.07
C ARG A 200 -12.07 -14.61 -8.41
N PRO A 201 -12.59 -13.38 -8.64
CA PRO A 201 -12.37 -12.68 -9.91
C PRO A 201 -10.95 -12.17 -10.11
N ASN A 202 -10.14 -12.06 -9.05
CA ASN A 202 -8.75 -11.63 -9.11
C ASN A 202 -7.84 -12.74 -9.63
N ILE A 203 -6.63 -12.37 -10.11
CA ILE A 203 -5.63 -13.33 -10.58
C ILE A 203 -5.28 -14.35 -9.49
N SER A 204 -5.16 -13.96 -8.23
CA SER A 204 -4.88 -14.87 -7.11
C SER A 204 -5.95 -15.94 -6.93
N GLY A 205 -7.24 -15.56 -7.07
CA GLY A 205 -8.36 -16.52 -7.01
C GLY A 205 -8.48 -17.43 -8.23
N LYS A 206 -7.75 -17.11 -9.33
CA LYS A 206 -7.64 -17.97 -10.53
C LYS A 206 -6.41 -18.87 -10.48
N MET A 207 -5.34 -18.42 -9.83
CA MET A 207 -4.10 -19.21 -9.69
C MET A 207 -4.21 -20.29 -8.61
N PHE A 208 -4.96 -20.03 -7.54
CA PHE A 208 -5.03 -20.89 -6.36
C PHE A 208 -6.45 -21.35 -6.05
N HIS A 209 -6.57 -22.55 -5.49
CA HIS A 209 -7.76 -22.87 -4.73
C HIS A 209 -7.79 -21.97 -3.50
N GLN A 210 -8.78 -21.08 -3.44
CA GLN A 210 -8.86 -20.08 -2.39
C GLN A 210 -9.93 -20.42 -1.33
N ARG A 211 -9.62 -20.12 -0.09
CA ARG A 211 -10.57 -19.99 1.00
C ARG A 211 -10.23 -18.73 1.80
N SER A 212 -11.19 -18.17 2.52
CA SER A 212 -10.93 -16.99 3.34
C SER A 212 -11.30 -17.24 4.79
N TYR A 213 -10.55 -16.56 5.68
CA TYR A 213 -10.93 -16.37 7.07
C TYR A 213 -11.54 -14.98 7.25
N GLY A 214 -12.41 -14.83 8.24
CA GLY A 214 -13.06 -13.57 8.58
C GLY A 214 -12.69 -13.11 9.98
N THR A 215 -13.39 -12.07 10.42
CA THR A 215 -13.36 -11.57 11.79
C THR A 215 -14.49 -12.17 12.62
N ASP A 216 -14.40 -12.08 13.93
CA ASP A 216 -15.50 -12.42 14.82
C ASP A 216 -16.73 -11.54 14.51
N PRO A 217 -17.90 -12.13 14.34
CA PRO A 217 -19.06 -11.40 13.84
C PRO A 217 -19.66 -10.40 14.84
N GLU A 218 -19.36 -10.50 16.12
CA GLU A 218 -19.89 -9.62 17.16
C GLU A 218 -18.95 -8.44 17.44
N THR A 219 -17.66 -8.73 17.49
CA THR A 219 -16.63 -7.74 17.84
C THR A 219 -15.97 -7.09 16.61
N GLY A 220 -16.05 -7.72 15.44
CA GLY A 220 -15.30 -7.34 14.24
C GLY A 220 -13.80 -7.61 14.34
N LEU A 221 -13.34 -8.25 15.42
CA LEU A 221 -11.92 -8.53 15.65
C LEU A 221 -11.48 -9.85 15.02
N LEU A 222 -10.19 -9.95 14.71
CA LEU A 222 -9.58 -11.21 14.24
C LEU A 222 -9.58 -12.24 15.37
N ASP A 223 -10.07 -13.42 15.07
CA ASP A 223 -10.08 -14.59 15.97
C ASP A 223 -9.05 -15.61 15.47
N TYR A 224 -7.91 -15.68 16.15
CA TYR A 224 -6.79 -16.55 15.75
C TYR A 224 -7.12 -18.03 15.86
N ASP A 225 -7.97 -18.45 16.79
CA ASP A 225 -8.41 -19.85 16.91
C ASP A 225 -9.22 -20.27 15.66
N ARG A 226 -10.06 -19.37 15.14
CA ARG A 226 -10.78 -19.60 13.89
C ARG A 226 -9.86 -19.61 12.68
N VAL A 227 -8.84 -18.76 12.66
CA VAL A 227 -7.81 -18.79 11.59
C VAL A 227 -7.07 -20.11 11.62
N ALA A 228 -6.64 -20.58 12.80
CA ALA A 228 -5.95 -21.85 13.00
C ALA A 228 -6.83 -23.05 12.58
N ALA A 229 -8.11 -23.05 12.99
CA ALA A 229 -9.05 -24.08 12.58
C ALA A 229 -9.24 -24.14 11.06
N ALA A 230 -9.38 -22.98 10.40
CA ALA A 230 -9.47 -22.89 8.96
C ALA A 230 -8.19 -23.36 8.26
N ALA A 231 -7.02 -23.02 8.79
CA ALA A 231 -5.73 -23.46 8.27
C ALA A 231 -5.55 -24.99 8.39
N ARG A 232 -5.90 -25.59 9.54
CA ARG A 232 -5.86 -27.06 9.77
C ARG A 232 -6.76 -27.80 8.79
N GLU A 233 -7.99 -27.31 8.59
CA GLU A 233 -8.95 -27.94 7.68
C GLU A 233 -8.51 -27.79 6.22
N PHE A 234 -8.08 -26.60 5.82
CA PHE A 234 -7.82 -26.28 4.42
C PHE A 234 -6.43 -26.65 3.94
N ARG A 235 -5.42 -26.69 4.86
CA ARG A 235 -4.02 -27.00 4.56
C ARG A 235 -3.49 -26.15 3.39
N PRO A 236 -3.45 -24.83 3.53
CA PRO A 236 -2.96 -23.96 2.46
C PRO A 236 -1.44 -24.10 2.26
N LEU A 237 -0.97 -23.86 1.02
CA LEU A 237 0.44 -23.59 0.74
C LEU A 237 0.82 -22.19 1.24
N ILE A 238 -0.09 -21.23 1.07
CA ILE A 238 0.10 -19.83 1.44
C ILE A 238 -0.97 -19.44 2.46
N LEU A 239 -0.54 -19.06 3.66
CA LEU A 239 -1.34 -18.29 4.60
C LEU A 239 -0.97 -16.82 4.40
N ILE A 240 -1.91 -16.02 3.87
CA ILE A 240 -1.68 -14.61 3.64
C ILE A 240 -2.35 -13.76 4.72
N ALA A 241 -1.56 -12.95 5.42
CA ALA A 241 -2.01 -11.97 6.40
C ALA A 241 -1.81 -10.54 5.88
N GLY A 242 -2.43 -9.58 6.54
CA GLY A 242 -2.47 -8.20 6.09
C GLY A 242 -3.87 -7.77 5.65
N TYR A 243 -4.06 -6.47 5.44
CA TYR A 243 -5.39 -5.91 5.27
C TYR A 243 -5.39 -4.60 4.46
N SER A 244 -6.57 -4.25 3.95
CA SER A 244 -6.87 -2.97 3.32
C SER A 244 -7.87 -2.13 4.13
N ALA A 245 -8.68 -2.75 4.99
CA ALA A 245 -9.75 -2.10 5.71
C ALA A 245 -10.00 -2.66 7.13
N TYR A 246 -9.01 -3.33 7.73
CA TYR A 246 -9.08 -3.80 9.10
C TYR A 246 -8.42 -2.76 10.03
N PRO A 247 -9.16 -2.13 10.96
CA PRO A 247 -8.66 -0.99 11.73
C PRO A 247 -7.91 -1.39 13.02
N ARG A 248 -7.54 -2.66 13.19
CA ARG A 248 -6.85 -3.16 14.37
C ARG A 248 -5.48 -3.72 14.03
N ARG A 249 -4.67 -3.97 15.04
CA ARG A 249 -3.37 -4.64 14.92
C ARG A 249 -3.54 -6.12 14.64
N VAL A 250 -2.53 -6.71 14.04
CA VAL A 250 -2.42 -8.15 13.81
C VAL A 250 -1.17 -8.66 14.51
N ASP A 251 -1.30 -9.76 15.23
CA ASP A 251 -0.20 -10.51 15.82
C ASP A 251 0.38 -11.45 14.76
N PHE A 252 1.52 -11.07 14.20
CA PHE A 252 2.19 -11.85 13.16
C PHE A 252 2.99 -13.01 13.71
N ALA A 253 3.39 -12.99 15.00
CA ALA A 253 3.98 -14.14 15.66
C ALA A 253 2.97 -15.28 15.75
N THR A 254 1.75 -15.01 16.23
CA THR A 254 0.66 -16.00 16.24
C THR A 254 0.30 -16.47 14.82
N MET A 255 0.27 -15.59 13.82
CA MET A 255 0.03 -15.98 12.41
C MET A 255 1.15 -16.91 11.90
N ARG A 256 2.40 -16.68 12.33
CA ARG A 256 3.53 -17.55 11.99
C ARG A 256 3.39 -18.93 12.62
N GLU A 257 3.02 -19.02 13.88
CA GLU A 257 2.78 -20.30 14.56
C GLU A 257 1.68 -21.12 13.86
N ILE A 258 0.58 -20.44 13.45
CA ILE A 258 -0.50 -21.10 12.68
C ILE A 258 0.01 -21.61 11.33
N ALA A 259 0.84 -20.82 10.62
CA ALA A 259 1.42 -21.24 9.35
C ALA A 259 2.33 -22.45 9.50
N ASP A 260 3.22 -22.42 10.49
CA ASP A 260 4.17 -23.51 10.78
C ASP A 260 3.46 -24.80 11.17
N GLU A 261 2.38 -24.73 11.96
CA GLU A 261 1.58 -25.90 12.36
C GLU A 261 1.05 -26.68 11.15
N VAL A 262 0.69 -26.00 10.08
CA VAL A 262 0.11 -26.63 8.86
C VAL A 262 1.12 -26.76 7.72
N GLY A 263 2.36 -26.33 7.92
CA GLY A 263 3.43 -26.32 6.90
C GLY A 263 3.20 -25.31 5.77
N ALA A 264 2.45 -24.23 6.04
CA ALA A 264 2.21 -23.15 5.09
C ALA A 264 3.36 -22.12 5.09
N THR A 265 3.55 -21.44 3.97
CA THR A 265 4.36 -20.23 3.92
C THR A 265 3.52 -19.06 4.43
N LEU A 266 3.96 -18.37 5.49
CA LEU A 266 3.35 -17.10 5.90
C LEU A 266 3.82 -16.00 4.97
N MET A 267 2.89 -15.41 4.24
CA MET A 267 3.08 -14.21 3.44
C MET A 267 2.31 -13.05 4.08
N VAL A 268 2.95 -11.90 4.25
CA VAL A 268 2.29 -10.72 4.80
C VAL A 268 2.28 -9.59 3.78
N ASP A 269 1.07 -9.10 3.45
CA ASP A 269 0.88 -7.88 2.67
C ASP A 269 0.71 -6.69 3.63
N MET A 270 1.80 -5.96 3.87
CA MET A 270 1.80 -4.78 4.74
C MET A 270 1.56 -3.46 4.00
N ALA A 271 1.01 -3.49 2.78
CA ALA A 271 0.87 -2.32 1.91
C ALA A 271 0.20 -1.12 2.60
N HIS A 272 -0.79 -1.34 3.46
CA HIS A 272 -1.47 -0.28 4.16
C HIS A 272 -0.68 0.28 5.34
N PHE A 273 0.02 -0.56 6.07
CA PHE A 273 0.68 -0.18 7.32
C PHE A 273 2.22 -0.15 7.27
N ALA A 274 2.82 -0.31 6.09
CA ALA A 274 4.27 -0.29 5.93
C ALA A 274 4.95 0.96 6.52
N GLY A 275 4.29 2.12 6.45
CA GLY A 275 4.79 3.34 7.09
C GLY A 275 4.79 3.27 8.62
N LEU A 276 3.87 2.51 9.23
CA LEU A 276 3.82 2.31 10.68
C LEU A 276 4.92 1.34 11.14
N VAL A 277 5.23 0.32 10.33
CA VAL A 277 6.38 -0.58 10.55
C VAL A 277 7.69 0.18 10.39
N ALA A 278 7.87 0.90 9.28
CA ALA A 278 9.05 1.72 9.02
C ALA A 278 9.29 2.78 10.10
N GLY A 279 8.22 3.43 10.57
CA GLY A 279 8.25 4.43 11.63
C GLY A 279 8.28 3.86 13.05
N LYS A 280 8.41 2.53 13.21
CA LYS A 280 8.51 1.82 14.51
C LYS A 280 7.30 2.04 15.44
N VAL A 281 6.12 2.26 14.86
CA VAL A 281 4.83 2.25 15.57
C VAL A 281 4.37 0.80 15.79
N PHE A 282 4.58 -0.06 14.80
CA PHE A 282 4.41 -1.51 14.90
C PHE A 282 5.77 -2.15 15.12
N THR A 283 5.91 -2.87 16.24
CA THR A 283 7.14 -3.52 16.69
C THR A 283 6.82 -4.86 17.34
N GLY A 284 7.83 -5.71 17.54
CA GLY A 284 7.63 -7.03 18.16
C GLY A 284 6.69 -7.90 17.34
N ASP A 285 5.66 -8.46 17.96
CA ASP A 285 4.72 -9.38 17.32
C ASP A 285 3.83 -8.70 16.25
N GLU A 286 3.79 -7.36 16.23
CA GLU A 286 3.06 -6.54 15.26
C GLU A 286 3.91 -6.13 14.05
N ASP A 287 5.24 -6.32 14.09
CA ASP A 287 6.13 -6.17 12.93
C ASP A 287 6.13 -7.47 12.13
N PRO A 288 5.68 -7.49 10.88
CA PRO A 288 5.63 -8.72 10.10
C PRO A 288 6.99 -9.25 9.66
N VAL A 289 8.02 -8.38 9.60
CA VAL A 289 9.29 -8.71 8.95
C VAL A 289 10.04 -9.85 9.65
N PRO A 290 10.17 -9.90 10.99
CA PRO A 290 10.81 -11.02 11.66
C PRO A 290 10.01 -12.32 11.64
N HIS A 291 8.71 -12.27 11.38
CA HIS A 291 7.81 -13.42 11.49
C HIS A 291 7.44 -14.04 10.13
N ALA A 292 7.29 -13.24 9.08
CA ALA A 292 6.88 -13.73 7.77
C ALA A 292 8.03 -14.32 6.96
N HIS A 293 7.72 -15.26 6.08
CA HIS A 293 8.68 -15.77 5.11
C HIS A 293 8.88 -14.78 3.94
N VAL A 294 7.77 -14.18 3.50
CA VAL A 294 7.75 -13.17 2.45
C VAL A 294 6.82 -12.04 2.87
N VAL A 295 7.30 -10.80 2.75
CA VAL A 295 6.51 -9.60 3.02
C VAL A 295 6.41 -8.78 1.75
N THR A 296 5.21 -8.36 1.39
CA THR A 296 4.97 -7.46 0.27
C THR A 296 4.42 -6.12 0.73
N THR A 297 4.68 -5.08 -0.02
CA THR A 297 4.11 -3.76 0.26
C THR A 297 4.00 -2.90 -0.99
N THR A 298 3.23 -1.82 -0.86
CA THR A 298 3.29 -0.66 -1.75
C THR A 298 4.18 0.42 -1.16
N THR A 299 4.72 1.28 -2.00
CA THR A 299 5.58 2.39 -1.56
C THR A 299 4.85 3.72 -1.38
N HIS A 300 3.60 3.86 -1.86
CA HIS A 300 2.89 5.13 -2.01
C HIS A 300 1.77 5.41 -0.99
N LYS A 301 1.52 4.52 0.00
CA LYS A 301 0.49 4.71 1.03
C LYS A 301 1.08 5.36 2.28
N SER A 302 0.98 4.74 3.43
CA SER A 302 1.58 5.26 4.67
C SER A 302 3.10 5.47 4.59
N LEU A 303 3.79 4.75 3.69
CA LEU A 303 5.24 4.92 3.44
C LEU A 303 5.59 6.20 2.65
N ARG A 304 4.61 6.88 2.05
CA ARG A 304 4.72 8.21 1.43
C ARG A 304 5.71 8.31 0.25
N GLY A 305 5.93 7.21 -0.47
CA GLY A 305 6.82 7.14 -1.65
C GLY A 305 6.07 7.25 -2.99
N PRO A 306 6.77 6.96 -4.10
CA PRO A 306 6.16 6.90 -5.42
C PRO A 306 5.23 5.68 -5.52
N ARG A 307 4.34 5.67 -6.51
CA ARG A 307 3.54 4.47 -6.81
C ARG A 307 4.46 3.34 -7.24
N GLY A 308 4.38 2.22 -6.54
CA GLY A 308 5.21 1.05 -6.78
C GLY A 308 4.98 -0.02 -5.72
N GLY A 309 5.68 -1.15 -5.88
CA GLY A 309 5.70 -2.26 -4.93
C GLY A 309 7.12 -2.57 -4.43
N LEU A 310 7.19 -3.41 -3.41
CA LEU A 310 8.43 -3.88 -2.79
C LEU A 310 8.15 -5.28 -2.22
N VAL A 311 9.15 -6.17 -2.31
CA VAL A 311 9.13 -7.48 -1.65
C VAL A 311 10.32 -7.57 -0.69
N LEU A 312 10.06 -7.97 0.55
CA LEU A 312 11.07 -8.39 1.51
C LEU A 312 10.94 -9.90 1.68
N ALA A 313 12.04 -10.61 1.86
CA ALA A 313 12.02 -12.06 1.96
C ALA A 313 13.11 -12.57 2.89
N THR A 314 12.90 -13.76 3.43
CA THR A 314 13.99 -14.53 4.04
C THR A 314 14.97 -15.02 2.97
N GLU A 315 16.17 -15.41 3.37
CA GLU A 315 17.20 -15.93 2.46
C GLU A 315 16.70 -17.12 1.61
N GLU A 316 15.82 -17.96 2.18
CA GLU A 316 15.21 -19.11 1.50
C GLU A 316 14.50 -18.72 0.19
N TYR A 317 13.85 -17.55 0.15
CA TYR A 317 13.05 -17.11 -0.99
C TYR A 317 13.77 -16.09 -1.89
N ALA A 318 14.93 -15.58 -1.48
CA ALA A 318 15.63 -14.49 -2.17
C ALA A 318 15.94 -14.80 -3.65
N ASP A 319 16.54 -15.97 -3.94
CA ASP A 319 16.88 -16.37 -5.30
C ASP A 319 15.64 -16.55 -6.21
N ALA A 320 14.51 -16.96 -5.63
CA ALA A 320 13.26 -17.10 -6.37
C ALA A 320 12.62 -15.71 -6.61
N VAL A 321 12.67 -14.81 -5.64
CA VAL A 321 12.19 -13.43 -5.77
C VAL A 321 12.95 -12.67 -6.84
N ASP A 322 14.29 -12.83 -6.93
CA ASP A 322 15.13 -12.22 -7.96
C ASP A 322 14.71 -12.59 -9.38
N LYS A 323 14.21 -13.81 -9.59
CA LYS A 323 13.67 -14.26 -10.87
C LYS A 323 12.32 -13.63 -11.22
N GLY A 324 11.74 -12.82 -10.33
CA GLY A 324 10.52 -12.08 -10.61
C GLY A 324 10.61 -11.21 -11.88
N CYS A 325 11.82 -10.74 -12.22
CA CYS A 325 12.12 -10.16 -13.53
C CYS A 325 13.18 -11.04 -14.26
N PRO A 326 12.86 -11.60 -15.43
CA PRO A 326 11.72 -11.28 -16.29
C PRO A 326 10.50 -12.24 -16.15
N MET A 327 10.48 -13.19 -15.19
CA MET A 327 9.51 -14.28 -15.19
C MET A 327 8.07 -13.81 -14.87
N VAL A 328 7.92 -12.75 -14.08
CA VAL A 328 6.61 -12.20 -13.66
C VAL A 328 6.47 -10.76 -14.15
N LEU A 329 7.53 -9.97 -13.98
CA LEU A 329 7.58 -8.58 -14.39
C LEU A 329 8.27 -8.45 -15.75
N GLY A 330 7.88 -7.47 -16.55
CA GLY A 330 8.69 -6.97 -17.66
C GLY A 330 9.83 -6.07 -17.16
N GLY A 331 10.39 -5.25 -18.04
CA GLY A 331 11.47 -4.33 -17.68
C GLY A 331 11.11 -3.44 -16.49
N PRO A 332 11.97 -3.32 -15.49
CA PRO A 332 11.71 -2.50 -14.32
C PRO A 332 11.67 -1.01 -14.69
N LEU A 333 10.86 -0.25 -13.97
CA LEU A 333 10.75 1.19 -14.12
C LEU A 333 11.89 1.89 -13.36
N SER A 334 13.04 2.06 -14.02
CA SER A 334 14.28 2.56 -13.40
C SER A 334 14.12 3.93 -12.73
N HIS A 335 13.32 4.82 -13.33
CA HIS A 335 12.97 6.13 -12.76
C HIS A 335 12.12 6.01 -11.49
N VAL A 336 11.23 5.02 -11.41
CA VAL A 336 10.44 4.76 -10.19
C VAL A 336 11.30 4.11 -9.11
N MET A 337 12.23 3.22 -9.46
CA MET A 337 13.21 2.68 -8.49
C MET A 337 14.07 3.78 -7.88
N ALA A 338 14.51 4.77 -8.69
CA ALA A 338 15.21 5.94 -8.17
C ALA A 338 14.34 6.74 -7.19
N ALA A 339 13.08 6.96 -7.50
CA ALA A 339 12.15 7.64 -6.60
C ALA A 339 11.86 6.83 -5.32
N LYS A 340 11.83 5.49 -5.39
CA LYS A 340 11.78 4.61 -4.20
C LYS A 340 13.02 4.80 -3.33
N ALA A 341 14.22 4.85 -3.92
CA ALA A 341 15.46 5.09 -3.18
C ALA A 341 15.39 6.40 -2.39
N VAL A 342 14.93 7.49 -3.02
CA VAL A 342 14.75 8.80 -2.35
C VAL A 342 13.72 8.71 -1.23
N ALA A 343 12.56 8.09 -1.47
CA ALA A 343 11.52 7.95 -0.46
C ALA A 343 11.96 7.09 0.73
N LEU A 344 12.66 6.00 0.49
CA LEU A 344 13.19 5.13 1.55
C LEU A 344 14.29 5.84 2.36
N ALA A 345 15.13 6.67 1.71
CA ALA A 345 16.08 7.53 2.40
C ALA A 345 15.38 8.56 3.31
N GLU A 346 14.28 9.15 2.86
CA GLU A 346 13.43 10.03 3.70
C GLU A 346 12.80 9.27 4.86
N ALA A 347 12.30 8.04 4.63
CA ALA A 347 11.68 7.21 5.65
C ALA A 347 12.66 6.73 6.75
N ARG A 348 13.95 6.73 6.49
CA ARG A 348 15.00 6.42 7.47
C ARG A 348 15.34 7.60 8.41
N ARG A 349 14.81 8.79 8.15
CA ARG A 349 15.06 9.97 8.98
C ARG A 349 14.18 9.95 10.24
N PRO A 350 14.65 10.53 11.37
CA PRO A 350 13.88 10.59 12.62
C PRO A 350 12.50 11.25 12.46
N GLU A 351 12.38 12.21 11.54
CA GLU A 351 11.13 12.93 11.28
C GLU A 351 10.04 12.00 10.74
N PHE A 352 10.42 10.91 10.07
CA PHE A 352 9.47 9.91 9.60
C PHE A 352 8.86 9.11 10.76
N GLN A 353 9.62 8.82 11.82
CA GLN A 353 9.08 8.17 13.01
C GLN A 353 8.04 9.07 13.70
N THR A 354 8.33 10.37 13.81
CA THR A 354 7.38 11.36 14.32
C THR A 354 6.10 11.40 13.49
N TYR A 355 6.24 11.43 12.16
CA TYR A 355 5.11 11.37 11.24
C TYR A 355 4.28 10.09 11.42
N ALA A 356 4.91 8.91 11.47
CA ALA A 356 4.22 7.63 11.61
C ALA A 356 3.45 7.54 12.94
N ALA A 357 4.06 8.01 14.04
CA ALA A 357 3.39 8.10 15.34
C ALA A 357 2.18 9.05 15.29
N ALA A 358 2.33 10.21 14.65
CA ALA A 358 1.24 11.15 14.46
C ALA A 358 0.10 10.55 13.59
N VAL A 359 0.40 9.78 12.56
CA VAL A 359 -0.61 9.09 11.73
C VAL A 359 -1.52 8.20 12.58
N ALA A 360 -0.93 7.37 13.45
CA ALA A 360 -1.71 6.47 14.31
C ALA A 360 -2.49 7.24 15.38
N SER A 361 -1.87 8.19 16.05
CA SER A 361 -2.47 9.03 17.08
C SER A 361 -3.63 9.89 16.53
N ASN A 362 -3.47 10.45 15.34
CA ASN A 362 -4.51 11.19 14.63
C ASN A 362 -5.70 10.30 14.22
N ALA A 363 -5.45 9.04 13.90
CA ALA A 363 -6.52 8.09 13.62
C ALA A 363 -7.34 7.79 14.90
N GLN A 364 -6.69 7.70 16.04
CA GLN A 364 -7.37 7.57 17.34
C GLN A 364 -8.24 8.80 17.63
N SER A 365 -7.71 10.02 17.44
CA SER A 365 -8.48 11.26 17.61
C SER A 365 -9.68 11.34 16.69
N LEU A 366 -9.53 10.95 15.42
CA LEU A 366 -10.64 10.86 14.47
C LEU A 366 -11.71 9.85 14.94
N ALA A 367 -11.29 8.69 15.42
CA ALA A 367 -12.17 7.66 15.95
C ALA A 367 -12.92 8.12 17.23
N GLU A 368 -12.21 8.74 18.18
CA GLU A 368 -12.79 9.32 19.38
C GLU A 368 -13.78 10.44 19.03
N GLY A 369 -13.46 11.27 18.04
CA GLY A 369 -14.33 12.31 17.53
C GLY A 369 -15.66 11.78 17.00
N PHE A 370 -15.66 10.62 16.32
CA PHE A 370 -16.87 9.92 15.93
C PHE A 370 -17.66 9.36 17.11
N VAL A 371 -16.97 8.70 18.06
CA VAL A 371 -17.61 8.12 19.25
C VAL A 371 -18.28 9.20 20.12
N LYS A 372 -17.63 10.37 20.32
CA LYS A 372 -18.22 11.52 21.01
C LYS A 372 -19.54 12.01 20.39
N ARG A 373 -19.75 11.72 19.10
CA ARG A 373 -20.92 12.14 18.31
C ARG A 373 -21.87 10.98 18.00
N ASP A 374 -21.80 9.91 18.83
CA ASP A 374 -22.63 8.71 18.73
C ASP A 374 -22.57 7.98 17.35
N ALA A 375 -21.51 8.21 16.59
CA ALA A 375 -21.29 7.53 15.33
C ALA A 375 -20.61 6.17 15.55
N ARG A 376 -21.11 5.13 14.87
CA ARG A 376 -20.69 3.74 15.10
C ARG A 376 -19.45 3.38 14.30
N LEU A 377 -18.41 2.92 15.00
CA LEU A 377 -17.21 2.32 14.39
C LEU A 377 -17.31 0.80 14.40
N VAL A 378 -16.89 0.16 13.30
CA VAL A 378 -17.02 -1.29 13.10
C VAL A 378 -16.35 -2.12 14.19
N THR A 379 -15.18 -1.67 14.71
CA THR A 379 -14.46 -2.34 15.80
C THR A 379 -14.41 -1.52 17.09
N GLY A 380 -15.28 -0.50 17.20
CA GLY A 380 -15.30 0.42 18.33
C GLY A 380 -14.11 1.39 18.42
N GLY A 381 -13.18 1.38 17.46
CA GLY A 381 -11.99 2.25 17.44
C GLY A 381 -10.97 1.82 16.40
N THR A 382 -9.73 2.31 16.53
CA THR A 382 -8.61 1.96 15.67
C THR A 382 -7.29 1.90 16.43
N ASP A 383 -6.37 1.06 15.94
CA ASP A 383 -4.99 0.94 16.44
C ASP A 383 -3.97 1.27 15.34
N ASN A 384 -4.42 1.69 14.16
CA ASN A 384 -3.56 1.98 13.02
C ASN A 384 -3.93 3.32 12.34
N HIS A 385 -3.72 3.45 11.03
CA HIS A 385 -3.91 4.69 10.27
C HIS A 385 -5.32 4.86 9.68
N LEU A 386 -6.19 3.89 9.84
CA LEU A 386 -7.53 3.91 9.22
C LEU A 386 -8.65 3.73 10.24
N VAL A 387 -9.81 4.27 9.90
CA VAL A 387 -11.06 4.15 10.65
C VAL A 387 -12.13 3.60 9.71
N LEU A 388 -12.95 2.68 10.19
CA LEU A 388 -14.08 2.13 9.45
C LEU A 388 -15.39 2.53 10.14
N LEU A 389 -16.07 3.50 9.54
CA LEU A 389 -17.32 4.08 10.02
C LEU A 389 -18.52 3.32 9.44
N ASP A 390 -19.43 2.81 10.29
CA ASP A 390 -20.71 2.26 9.89
C ASP A 390 -21.72 3.39 9.72
N VAL A 391 -22.15 3.62 8.47
CA VAL A 391 -23.09 4.72 8.14
C VAL A 391 -24.55 4.30 8.18
N SER A 392 -24.84 3.05 8.51
CA SER A 392 -26.23 2.55 8.61
C SER A 392 -27.03 3.27 9.70
N GLY A 393 -26.37 3.71 10.78
CA GLY A 393 -26.98 4.52 11.85
C GLY A 393 -27.51 5.88 11.39
N PHE A 394 -27.00 6.42 10.26
CA PHE A 394 -27.52 7.63 9.61
C PHE A 394 -28.64 7.35 8.61
N GLY A 395 -29.05 6.08 8.44
CA GLY A 395 -30.03 5.68 7.43
C GLY A 395 -29.52 5.71 5.99
N LEU A 396 -28.19 5.69 5.80
CA LEU A 396 -27.51 5.81 4.51
C LEU A 396 -26.80 4.51 4.12
N THR A 397 -26.62 4.31 2.82
CA THR A 397 -25.61 3.37 2.30
C THR A 397 -24.24 4.06 2.21
N GLY A 398 -23.17 3.27 2.18
CA GLY A 398 -21.81 3.80 1.96
C GLY A 398 -21.70 4.62 0.67
N ARG A 399 -22.41 4.23 -0.40
CA ARG A 399 -22.46 4.98 -1.66
C ARG A 399 -23.08 6.37 -1.53
N GLN A 400 -24.15 6.48 -0.75
CA GLN A 400 -24.79 7.77 -0.49
C GLN A 400 -23.92 8.67 0.37
N ALA A 401 -23.33 8.10 1.44
CA ALA A 401 -22.41 8.80 2.33
C ALA A 401 -21.17 9.29 1.58
N GLU A 402 -20.54 8.45 0.75
CA GLU A 402 -19.38 8.80 -0.11
C GLU A 402 -19.72 10.01 -1.01
N SER A 403 -20.89 9.98 -1.68
CA SER A 403 -21.30 11.06 -2.58
C SER A 403 -21.59 12.37 -1.83
N ALA A 404 -22.30 12.31 -0.69
CA ALA A 404 -22.63 13.49 0.11
C ALA A 404 -21.37 14.16 0.69
N LEU A 405 -20.40 13.35 1.15
CA LEU A 405 -19.12 13.82 1.67
C LEU A 405 -18.27 14.45 0.56
N LEU A 406 -18.21 13.84 -0.62
CA LEU A 406 -17.49 14.39 -1.77
C LEU A 406 -18.06 15.75 -2.18
N ASP A 407 -19.38 15.90 -2.24
CA ASP A 407 -20.07 17.17 -2.51
C ASP A 407 -19.75 18.26 -1.47
N ALA A 408 -19.38 17.86 -0.24
CA ALA A 408 -18.97 18.76 0.83
C ALA A 408 -17.44 18.99 0.91
N GLY A 409 -16.65 18.47 -0.06
CA GLY A 409 -15.20 18.62 -0.10
C GLY A 409 -14.41 17.62 0.77
N VAL A 410 -15.07 16.55 1.21
CA VAL A 410 -14.45 15.47 2.01
C VAL A 410 -14.30 14.22 1.15
N VAL A 411 -13.08 13.83 0.84
CA VAL A 411 -12.76 12.73 -0.08
C VAL A 411 -12.50 11.45 0.69
N THR A 412 -13.44 10.50 0.58
CA THR A 412 -13.42 9.19 1.25
C THR A 412 -13.73 8.08 0.26
N ASN A 413 -13.76 6.82 0.70
CA ASN A 413 -14.33 5.74 -0.10
C ASN A 413 -15.31 4.89 0.70
N ARG A 414 -16.39 4.45 0.03
CA ARG A 414 -17.29 3.43 0.58
C ARG A 414 -16.54 2.10 0.77
N ASN A 415 -16.90 1.36 1.80
CA ASN A 415 -16.29 0.09 2.15
C ASN A 415 -17.33 -0.87 2.72
N SER A 416 -17.20 -2.15 2.41
CA SER A 416 -18.01 -3.17 3.09
C SER A 416 -17.62 -3.25 4.56
N ILE A 417 -18.58 -3.58 5.39
CA ILE A 417 -18.39 -3.94 6.80
C ILE A 417 -18.60 -5.46 6.97
N PRO A 418 -18.16 -6.07 8.05
CA PRO A 418 -18.41 -7.49 8.30
C PRO A 418 -19.92 -7.81 8.21
N ARG A 419 -20.27 -8.82 7.38
CA ARG A 419 -21.65 -9.21 7.08
C ARG A 419 -22.52 -8.09 6.49
N ASP A 420 -21.95 -7.28 5.63
CA ASP A 420 -22.62 -6.14 5.01
C ASP A 420 -23.92 -6.58 4.28
N PRO A 421 -25.12 -6.04 4.65
CA PRO A 421 -26.36 -6.42 4.02
C PRO A 421 -26.54 -5.86 2.60
N HIS A 422 -25.70 -4.90 2.19
CA HIS A 422 -25.85 -4.19 0.92
C HIS A 422 -24.92 -4.68 -0.20
N GLY A 423 -23.97 -5.55 0.12
CA GLY A 423 -22.95 -6.03 -0.84
C GLY A 423 -22.00 -4.94 -1.33
N ALA A 424 -21.01 -5.33 -2.11
CA ALA A 424 -19.86 -4.49 -2.47
C ALA A 424 -20.19 -3.22 -3.27
N TRP A 425 -21.33 -3.15 -3.95
CA TRP A 425 -21.70 -2.00 -4.79
C TRP A 425 -22.26 -0.81 -4.00
N TYR A 426 -23.01 -1.08 -2.95
CA TYR A 426 -23.63 -0.04 -2.12
C TYR A 426 -22.91 0.15 -0.79
N THR A 427 -22.55 -0.95 -0.14
CA THR A 427 -21.89 -1.06 1.16
C THR A 427 -22.64 -0.37 2.31
N SER A 428 -22.19 -0.58 3.54
CA SER A 428 -22.74 0.08 4.73
C SER A 428 -21.68 0.90 5.47
N GLY A 429 -20.45 0.93 4.98
CA GLY A 429 -19.33 1.63 5.63
C GLY A 429 -18.66 2.67 4.75
N ILE A 430 -17.96 3.56 5.43
CA ILE A 430 -16.97 4.50 4.88
C ILE A 430 -15.62 4.20 5.52
N ARG A 431 -14.59 4.00 4.68
CA ARG A 431 -13.22 3.89 5.14
C ARG A 431 -12.54 5.26 5.07
N LEU A 432 -11.90 5.64 6.16
CA LEU A 432 -11.14 6.87 6.30
C LEU A 432 -9.71 6.56 6.71
N GLY A 433 -8.77 7.42 6.35
CA GLY A 433 -7.37 7.30 6.75
C GLY A 433 -6.73 8.66 7.00
N THR A 434 -5.75 8.67 7.84
CA THR A 434 -5.10 9.90 8.32
C THR A 434 -3.77 10.27 7.64
N PRO A 435 -3.10 9.41 6.84
CA PRO A 435 -1.76 9.70 6.33
C PRO A 435 -1.64 11.01 5.54
N ALA A 436 -2.59 11.28 4.63
CA ALA A 436 -2.53 12.46 3.75
C ALA A 436 -2.66 13.78 4.54
N LEU A 437 -3.64 13.90 5.43
CA LEU A 437 -3.81 15.10 6.24
C LEU A 437 -2.72 15.24 7.30
N THR A 438 -2.22 14.14 7.88
CA THR A 438 -1.05 14.17 8.76
C THR A 438 0.20 14.66 8.01
N THR A 439 0.39 14.31 6.74
CA THR A 439 1.48 14.85 5.92
C THR A 439 1.37 16.37 5.73
N ARG A 440 0.15 16.93 5.76
CA ARG A 440 -0.09 18.38 5.74
C ARG A 440 0.14 19.05 7.10
N GLY A 441 0.31 18.28 8.18
CA GLY A 441 0.52 18.79 9.53
C GLY A 441 -0.73 18.89 10.40
N PHE A 442 -1.84 18.23 10.00
CA PHE A 442 -3.02 18.09 10.85
C PHE A 442 -2.66 17.33 12.13
N GLY A 443 -3.17 17.80 13.27
CA GLY A 443 -3.05 17.19 14.58
C GLY A 443 -4.40 16.75 15.15
N HIS A 444 -4.43 16.50 16.45
CA HIS A 444 -5.59 15.92 17.13
C HIS A 444 -6.85 16.80 17.03
N ASP A 445 -6.70 18.11 17.20
CA ASP A 445 -7.82 19.06 17.20
C ASP A 445 -8.45 19.17 15.80
N GLU A 446 -7.61 19.20 14.75
CA GLU A 446 -8.08 19.20 13.37
C GLU A 446 -8.82 17.90 13.05
N PHE A 447 -8.37 16.73 13.53
CA PHE A 447 -9.06 15.46 13.29
C PHE A 447 -10.36 15.33 14.10
N ASP A 448 -10.49 15.89 15.30
CA ASP A 448 -11.79 15.98 16.01
C ASP A 448 -12.76 16.87 15.23
N THR A 449 -12.27 18.00 14.68
CA THR A 449 -13.05 18.88 13.80
C THR A 449 -13.46 18.17 12.49
N VAL A 450 -12.57 17.42 11.88
CA VAL A 450 -12.89 16.61 10.68
C VAL A 450 -13.99 15.58 11.00
N ALA A 451 -13.96 14.93 12.15
CA ALA A 451 -15.02 14.03 12.60
C ALA A 451 -16.37 14.77 12.72
N GLU A 452 -16.37 15.98 13.29
CA GLU A 452 -17.56 16.82 13.41
C GLU A 452 -18.14 17.17 12.04
N LEU A 453 -17.31 17.63 11.11
CA LEU A 453 -17.74 17.99 9.75
C LEU A 453 -18.36 16.79 9.00
N ILE A 454 -17.77 15.61 9.15
CA ILE A 454 -18.30 14.38 8.55
C ILE A 454 -19.66 14.02 9.15
N VAL A 455 -19.78 14.05 10.48
CA VAL A 455 -21.06 13.75 11.17
C VAL A 455 -22.12 14.79 10.80
N ASP A 456 -21.76 16.08 10.69
CA ASP A 456 -22.68 17.14 10.25
C ASP A 456 -23.25 16.84 8.86
N VAL A 457 -22.42 16.46 7.88
CA VAL A 457 -22.90 16.06 6.55
C VAL A 457 -23.82 14.84 6.63
N LEU A 458 -23.38 13.77 7.31
CA LEU A 458 -24.13 12.51 7.32
C LEU A 458 -25.46 12.62 8.06
N SER A 459 -25.52 13.34 9.18
CA SER A 459 -26.74 13.56 9.96
C SER A 459 -27.78 14.44 9.26
N ASN A 460 -27.33 15.28 8.33
CA ASN A 460 -28.20 16.16 7.54
C ASN A 460 -28.41 15.65 6.10
N THR A 461 -28.10 14.39 5.84
CA THR A 461 -28.32 13.74 4.54
C THR A 461 -29.39 12.66 4.69
N SER A 462 -30.36 12.62 3.78
CA SER A 462 -31.40 11.62 3.75
C SER A 462 -31.50 10.94 2.38
N ALA A 463 -31.80 9.63 2.40
CA ALA A 463 -32.00 8.86 1.18
C ALA A 463 -33.23 9.39 0.42
N ASP A 464 -33.10 9.63 -0.89
CA ASP A 464 -34.23 10.00 -1.74
C ASP A 464 -35.21 8.83 -1.88
N THR A 465 -36.46 9.14 -2.28
CA THR A 465 -37.42 8.11 -2.64
C THR A 465 -37.18 7.62 -4.07
N ALA A 466 -37.01 6.30 -4.22
CA ALA A 466 -36.88 5.68 -5.54
C ALA A 466 -38.26 5.61 -6.25
N ASN A 467 -38.28 5.35 -7.56
CA ASN A 467 -39.50 5.19 -8.34
C ASN A 467 -40.40 4.06 -7.83
N SER A 468 -39.90 3.11 -7.07
CA SER A 468 -40.62 2.04 -6.39
C SER A 468 -41.36 2.47 -5.12
N GLY A 469 -41.16 3.70 -4.65
CA GLY A 469 -41.68 4.20 -3.36
C GLY A 469 -40.80 3.82 -2.15
N SER A 470 -39.71 3.05 -2.35
CA SER A 470 -38.76 2.67 -1.30
C SER A 470 -37.62 3.70 -1.20
N PRO A 471 -36.84 3.75 -0.08
CA PRO A 471 -35.62 4.55 -0.02
C PRO A 471 -34.62 4.14 -1.11
N SER A 472 -34.06 5.12 -1.81
CA SER A 472 -33.01 4.89 -2.78
C SER A 472 -31.75 4.36 -2.09
N LYS A 473 -31.01 3.44 -2.75
CA LYS A 473 -29.69 3.01 -2.29
C LYS A 473 -28.53 3.82 -2.94
N VAL A 474 -28.87 4.76 -3.81
CA VAL A 474 -27.91 5.51 -4.64
C VAL A 474 -28.02 7.00 -4.42
N LYS A 475 -29.22 7.53 -4.48
CA LYS A 475 -29.48 8.97 -4.40
C LYS A 475 -29.82 9.36 -2.96
N ALA A 476 -29.28 10.49 -2.56
CA ALA A 476 -29.53 11.12 -1.27
C ALA A 476 -29.46 12.64 -1.44
N THR A 477 -30.16 13.35 -0.60
CA THR A 477 -30.17 14.81 -0.56
C THR A 477 -29.66 15.30 0.78
N THR A 478 -28.64 16.16 0.75
CA THR A 478 -28.14 16.86 1.92
C THR A 478 -28.91 18.18 2.09
N ALA A 479 -29.30 18.51 3.33
CA ALA A 479 -30.03 19.73 3.65
C ALA A 479 -29.29 20.99 3.18
N ASP A 480 -30.06 22.03 2.82
CA ASP A 480 -29.52 23.27 2.28
C ASP A 480 -28.53 23.94 3.26
N GLY A 481 -27.44 24.51 2.72
CA GLY A 481 -26.41 25.23 3.44
C GLY A 481 -25.38 24.33 4.18
N VAL A 482 -25.65 23.04 4.38
CA VAL A 482 -24.72 22.12 5.08
C VAL A 482 -23.43 21.97 4.29
N ARG A 483 -23.53 21.69 2.99
CA ARG A 483 -22.35 21.51 2.13
C ARG A 483 -21.46 22.75 2.11
N ASP A 484 -22.04 23.92 2.01
CA ASP A 484 -21.29 25.18 1.94
C ASP A 484 -20.61 25.49 3.27
N ARG A 485 -21.29 25.25 4.40
CA ARG A 485 -20.73 25.38 5.74
C ARG A 485 -19.53 24.46 5.95
N VAL A 486 -19.70 23.18 5.63
CA VAL A 486 -18.65 22.16 5.80
C VAL A 486 -17.48 22.44 4.87
N ARG A 487 -17.74 22.84 3.62
CA ARG A 487 -16.69 23.21 2.67
C ARG A 487 -15.90 24.45 3.14
N SER A 488 -16.58 25.45 3.69
CA SER A 488 -15.91 26.64 4.24
C SER A 488 -15.02 26.30 5.44
N ALA A 489 -15.53 25.53 6.40
CA ALA A 489 -14.76 25.08 7.56
C ALA A 489 -13.57 24.19 7.14
N GLY A 490 -13.79 23.28 6.16
CA GLY A 490 -12.72 22.48 5.58
C GLY A 490 -11.64 23.33 4.90
N ALA A 491 -12.02 24.40 4.19
CA ALA A 491 -11.07 25.31 3.55
C ALA A 491 -10.21 26.05 4.59
N GLU A 492 -10.79 26.51 5.70
CA GLU A 492 -10.05 27.15 6.79
C GLU A 492 -8.97 26.21 7.38
N LEU A 493 -9.29 24.92 7.61
CA LEU A 493 -8.32 23.91 8.04
C LEU A 493 -7.20 23.71 7.00
N LEU A 494 -7.58 23.62 5.72
CA LEU A 494 -6.64 23.38 4.62
C LEU A 494 -5.71 24.58 4.38
N ASP A 495 -6.18 25.81 4.58
CA ASP A 495 -5.39 27.03 4.48
C ASP A 495 -4.39 27.17 5.64
N ALA A 496 -4.76 26.71 6.85
CA ALA A 496 -3.86 26.65 7.99
C ALA A 496 -2.74 25.60 7.80
N HIS A 497 -3.00 24.57 6.97
CA HIS A 497 -2.09 23.44 6.70
C HIS A 497 -1.87 23.25 5.19
N PRO A 498 -1.19 24.18 4.50
CA PRO A 498 -1.09 24.16 3.05
C PRO A 498 -0.29 22.96 2.53
N LEU A 499 -0.80 22.28 1.51
CA LEU A 499 -0.07 21.23 0.80
C LEU A 499 1.07 21.85 -0.03
N TYR A 500 2.30 21.36 0.18
CA TYR A 500 3.52 21.86 -0.45
C TYR A 500 3.67 23.38 -0.25
N PRO A 501 3.90 23.85 1.01
CA PRO A 501 4.01 25.26 1.31
C PRO A 501 5.12 25.91 0.47
N GLY A 502 4.80 27.06 -0.12
CA GLY A 502 5.71 27.83 -0.99
C GLY A 502 5.94 27.23 -2.39
N LEU A 503 5.29 26.09 -2.75
CA LEU A 503 5.34 25.56 -4.11
C LEU A 503 4.25 26.24 -4.97
N GLU A 504 4.69 26.98 -6.01
CA GLU A 504 3.84 27.71 -6.92
C GLU A 504 4.06 27.26 -8.37
N LEU A 505 2.95 27.02 -9.10
CA LEU A 505 2.94 26.59 -10.51
C LEU A 505 2.54 27.69 -11.50
N SER A 506 2.22 28.88 -11.01
CA SER A 506 1.89 30.09 -11.81
C SER A 506 3.09 31.00 -11.95
#